data_a8caa188f9995641c03cafe10e5cd8f6
#
_entry.id   a8caa188f9995641c03cafe10e5cd8f6
#
_cell.length_a   1.000
_cell.length_b   1.000
_cell.length_c   1.000
_cell.angle_alpha   90.00
_cell.angle_beta   90.00
_cell.angle_gamma   90.00
#
_symmetry.space_group_name_H-M   'P 1'
#
loop_
_entity.id
_entity.type
_entity.pdbx_description
1 polymer ?
#
loop_
_entity_poly.entity_id
_entity_poly.type
_entity_poly.pdbx_seq_one_letter_code
_entity_poly.pdbx_strand_id
1 'polypeptide(L)'
;MQMLEDIKPQQSIELLKSLHILTRDGKINQDSRRKLKQVYHLYNFIEPILKQLQQKKDDYLIVDHGAGKSYLGFILYDLFVKETSGSIVGIETRSELVEHSKALSQKLKFERMSFIHCDIATSKNSLPNKVDMVTALHACDTATDDVIEFGLEKKAQYMVLVPCCQAEVAKYLKQNKAQSLKEPLAELWRHGIHTREMGSHLTNVLRCLLLESQGYQVNVTELV
;
A
#
# COMPACT_ATOMS: atom_id res chain seq x y z
N MET A 1 -24.29 6.64 -20.88
CA MET A 1 -23.31 7.72 -20.88
C MET A 1 -22.79 8.10 -19.48
N GLN A 2 -23.34 7.55 -18.41
CA GLN A 2 -22.90 7.79 -17.01
C GLN A 2 -21.66 6.98 -16.54
N MET A 3 -21.05 6.19 -17.42
CA MET A 3 -20.05 5.16 -17.04
C MET A 3 -18.58 5.62 -17.06
N LEU A 4 -18.29 6.78 -17.60
CA LEU A 4 -16.90 7.29 -17.72
C LEU A 4 -16.54 8.37 -16.69
N GLU A 5 -17.52 8.90 -15.96
CA GLU A 5 -17.28 9.97 -14.97
C GLU A 5 -16.42 9.55 -13.77
N ASP A 6 -16.44 8.25 -13.41
CA ASP A 6 -15.62 7.72 -12.32
C ASP A 6 -14.17 7.35 -12.74
N ILE A 7 -13.85 7.39 -14.03
CA ILE A 7 -12.54 6.95 -14.56
C ILE A 7 -11.71 8.18 -14.94
N LYS A 8 -10.46 8.24 -14.47
CA LYS A 8 -9.54 9.31 -14.84
C LYS A 8 -9.30 9.29 -16.37
N PRO A 9 -9.27 10.46 -17.05
CA PRO A 9 -9.19 10.53 -18.53
C PRO A 9 -7.99 9.79 -19.13
N GLN A 10 -6.84 9.76 -18.45
CA GLN A 10 -5.62 9.09 -18.90
C GLN A 10 -5.60 7.60 -18.59
N GLN A 11 -6.58 7.08 -17.83
CA GLN A 11 -6.60 5.68 -17.42
C GLN A 11 -6.94 4.73 -18.56
N SER A 12 -6.12 3.74 -18.80
CA SER A 12 -6.34 2.70 -19.80
C SER A 12 -7.56 1.83 -19.47
N ILE A 13 -8.53 1.83 -20.37
CA ILE A 13 -9.72 0.96 -20.28
C ILE A 13 -9.32 -0.52 -20.39
N GLU A 14 -8.30 -0.84 -21.19
CA GLU A 14 -7.79 -2.20 -21.30
C GLU A 14 -7.19 -2.71 -19.98
N LEU A 15 -6.42 -1.85 -19.29
CA LEU A 15 -5.91 -2.17 -17.95
C LEU A 15 -7.07 -2.44 -16.99
N LEU A 16 -8.07 -1.56 -16.91
CA LEU A 16 -9.20 -1.73 -15.99
C LEU A 16 -10.01 -3.01 -16.28
N LYS A 17 -10.16 -3.38 -17.55
CA LYS A 17 -10.77 -4.67 -17.94
C LYS A 17 -9.90 -5.86 -17.52
N SER A 18 -8.60 -5.77 -17.69
CA SER A 18 -7.65 -6.83 -17.33
C SER A 18 -7.56 -7.03 -15.81
N LEU A 19 -7.72 -5.96 -15.03
CA LEU A 19 -7.83 -5.99 -13.56
C LEU A 19 -9.22 -6.42 -13.06
N HIS A 20 -10.16 -6.72 -13.96
CA HIS A 20 -11.56 -7.02 -13.64
C HIS A 20 -12.27 -5.90 -12.83
N ILE A 21 -11.82 -4.67 -12.98
CA ILE A 21 -12.52 -3.47 -12.49
C ILE A 21 -13.69 -3.15 -13.42
N LEU A 22 -13.45 -3.27 -14.72
CA LEU A 22 -14.49 -3.20 -15.73
C LEU A 22 -14.83 -4.60 -16.27
N THR A 23 -16.10 -4.80 -16.61
CA THR A 23 -16.54 -5.96 -17.39
C THR A 23 -16.02 -5.87 -18.83
N ARG A 24 -16.14 -6.94 -19.60
CA ARG A 24 -15.79 -6.94 -21.04
C ARG A 24 -16.56 -5.87 -21.81
N ASP A 25 -17.80 -5.60 -21.41
CA ASP A 25 -18.68 -4.57 -22.02
C ASP A 25 -18.40 -3.14 -21.48
N GLY A 26 -17.36 -2.98 -20.63
CA GLY A 26 -16.98 -1.68 -20.08
C GLY A 26 -17.85 -1.21 -18.91
N LYS A 27 -18.66 -2.06 -18.30
CA LYS A 27 -19.48 -1.72 -17.13
C LYS A 27 -18.67 -1.92 -15.84
N ILE A 28 -19.00 -1.13 -14.81
CA ILE A 28 -18.41 -1.26 -13.48
C ILE A 28 -19.49 -1.66 -12.47
N ASN A 29 -19.23 -2.69 -11.67
CA ASN A 29 -20.10 -3.04 -10.54
C ASN A 29 -19.76 -2.19 -9.31
N GLN A 30 -20.61 -2.25 -8.27
CA GLN A 30 -20.48 -1.41 -7.08
C GLN A 30 -19.19 -1.69 -6.30
N ASP A 31 -18.78 -2.95 -6.17
CA ASP A 31 -17.55 -3.31 -5.43
C ASP A 31 -16.29 -2.87 -6.17
N SER A 32 -16.26 -3.06 -7.49
CA SER A 32 -15.16 -2.58 -8.33
C SER A 32 -15.07 -1.05 -8.32
N ARG A 33 -16.21 -0.36 -8.28
CA ARG A 33 -16.27 1.11 -8.15
C ARG A 33 -15.67 1.58 -6.82
N ARG A 34 -15.99 0.91 -5.71
CA ARG A 34 -15.40 1.22 -4.39
C ARG A 34 -13.89 1.02 -4.40
N LYS A 35 -13.40 -0.11 -4.93
CA LYS A 35 -11.97 -0.38 -5.06
C LYS A 35 -11.27 0.68 -5.90
N LEU A 36 -11.83 1.05 -7.03
CA LEU A 36 -11.25 2.07 -7.90
C LEU A 36 -11.19 3.43 -7.21
N LYS A 37 -12.26 3.82 -6.50
CA LYS A 37 -12.27 5.05 -5.70
C LYS A 37 -11.18 5.07 -4.63
N GLN A 38 -11.00 3.97 -3.90
CA GLN A 38 -9.93 3.85 -2.90
C GLN A 38 -8.55 4.00 -3.52
N VAL A 39 -8.28 3.31 -4.64
CA VAL A 39 -6.97 3.41 -5.32
C VAL A 39 -6.77 4.81 -5.90
N TYR A 40 -7.79 5.44 -6.48
CA TYR A 40 -7.69 6.82 -6.97
C TYR A 40 -7.50 7.83 -5.83
N HIS A 41 -8.16 7.61 -4.68
CA HIS A 41 -7.94 8.44 -3.51
C HIS A 41 -6.47 8.38 -3.08
N LEU A 42 -5.93 7.16 -2.99
CA LEU A 42 -4.52 6.97 -2.65
C LEU A 42 -3.59 7.55 -3.73
N TYR A 43 -3.91 7.37 -5.01
CA TYR A 43 -3.19 8.01 -6.12
C TYR A 43 -3.08 9.53 -5.95
N ASN A 44 -4.16 10.20 -5.50
CA ASN A 44 -4.15 11.65 -5.33
C ASN A 44 -3.15 12.12 -4.25
N PHE A 45 -2.87 11.29 -3.22
CA PHE A 45 -1.78 11.56 -2.26
C PHE A 45 -0.40 11.25 -2.84
N ILE A 46 -0.30 10.22 -3.68
CA ILE A 46 0.98 9.75 -4.24
C ILE A 46 1.43 10.64 -5.42
N GLU A 47 0.52 11.12 -6.25
CA GLU A 47 0.85 11.91 -7.45
C GLU A 47 1.75 13.13 -7.16
N PRO A 48 1.49 13.97 -6.12
CA PRO A 48 2.38 15.08 -5.77
C PRO A 48 3.79 14.61 -5.38
N ILE A 49 3.89 13.46 -4.70
CA ILE A 49 5.17 12.85 -4.32
C ILE A 49 5.94 12.42 -5.57
N LEU A 50 5.27 11.76 -6.51
CA LEU A 50 5.88 11.33 -7.77
C LEU A 50 6.38 12.52 -8.60
N LYS A 51 5.62 13.62 -8.66
CA LYS A 51 6.04 14.87 -9.30
C LYS A 51 7.31 15.45 -8.67
N GLN A 52 7.40 15.42 -7.33
CA GLN A 52 8.61 15.85 -6.61
C GLN A 52 9.80 14.93 -6.88
N LEU A 53 9.59 13.61 -6.92
CA LEU A 53 10.63 12.64 -7.25
C LEU A 53 11.16 12.86 -8.67
N GLN A 54 10.27 13.00 -9.65
CA GLN A 54 10.62 13.25 -11.05
C GLN A 54 11.43 14.55 -11.25
N GLN A 55 11.12 15.60 -10.45
CA GLN A 55 11.91 16.85 -10.51
C GLN A 55 13.32 16.70 -9.94
N LYS A 56 13.54 15.74 -9.04
CA LYS A 56 14.84 15.55 -8.37
C LYS A 56 15.76 14.57 -9.11
N LYS A 57 15.17 13.61 -9.82
CA LYS A 57 15.93 12.57 -10.53
C LYS A 57 15.08 11.94 -11.65
N ASP A 58 15.74 11.54 -12.71
CA ASP A 58 15.07 10.96 -13.87
C ASP A 58 14.60 9.52 -13.57
N ASP A 59 15.41 8.71 -12.89
CA ASP A 59 15.11 7.33 -12.55
C ASP A 59 14.78 7.18 -11.06
N TYR A 60 13.56 6.90 -10.71
CA TYR A 60 13.14 6.59 -9.34
C TYR A 60 12.54 5.19 -9.26
N LEU A 61 12.69 4.57 -8.09
CA LEU A 61 12.20 3.23 -7.81
C LEU A 61 11.11 3.26 -6.75
N ILE A 62 9.95 2.71 -7.11
CA ILE A 62 8.83 2.45 -6.21
C ILE A 62 8.81 0.96 -5.90
N VAL A 63 8.70 0.59 -4.63
CA VAL A 63 8.49 -0.79 -4.20
C VAL A 63 7.12 -0.93 -3.53
N ASP A 64 6.26 -1.78 -4.09
CA ASP A 64 4.91 -2.05 -3.61
C ASP A 64 4.87 -3.40 -2.89
N HIS A 65 4.80 -3.38 -1.56
CA HIS A 65 4.79 -4.57 -0.72
C HIS A 65 3.38 -5.10 -0.50
N GLY A 66 3.25 -6.45 -0.51
CA GLY A 66 1.95 -7.09 -0.42
C GLY A 66 1.09 -6.74 -1.63
N ALA A 67 1.71 -6.65 -2.80
CA ALA A 67 1.10 -6.10 -4.01
C ALA A 67 -0.23 -6.78 -4.39
N GLY A 68 -0.42 -8.05 -4.03
CA GLY A 68 -1.63 -8.80 -4.36
C GLY A 68 -1.83 -8.86 -5.86
N LYS A 69 -2.98 -8.36 -6.35
CA LYS A 69 -3.26 -8.15 -7.78
C LYS A 69 -2.62 -6.87 -8.33
N SER A 70 -1.84 -6.18 -7.51
CA SER A 70 -1.12 -4.94 -7.84
C SER A 70 -2.00 -3.82 -8.43
N TYR A 71 -3.22 -3.69 -7.92
CA TYR A 71 -4.12 -2.61 -8.37
C TYR A 71 -3.45 -1.23 -8.27
N LEU A 72 -2.81 -0.94 -7.13
CA LEU A 72 -2.11 0.31 -6.91
C LEU A 72 -0.94 0.46 -7.90
N GLY A 73 -0.05 -0.53 -7.97
CA GLY A 73 1.11 -0.51 -8.84
C GLY A 73 0.73 -0.29 -10.31
N PHE A 74 -0.25 -1.03 -10.83
CA PHE A 74 -0.72 -0.87 -12.21
C PHE A 74 -1.34 0.50 -12.49
N ILE A 75 -2.13 1.04 -11.55
CA ILE A 75 -2.75 2.36 -11.71
C ILE A 75 -1.71 3.47 -11.63
N LEU A 76 -0.73 3.37 -10.71
CA LEU A 76 0.41 4.30 -10.64
C LEU A 76 1.22 4.29 -11.95
N TYR A 77 1.51 3.09 -12.46
CA TYR A 77 2.25 2.95 -13.72
C TYR A 77 1.49 3.59 -14.89
N ASP A 78 0.23 3.25 -15.05
CA ASP A 78 -0.59 3.71 -16.18
C ASP A 78 -0.85 5.22 -16.15
N LEU A 79 -1.10 5.80 -14.97
CA LEU A 79 -1.42 7.22 -14.84
C LEU A 79 -0.20 8.15 -14.78
N PHE A 80 0.97 7.63 -14.38
CA PHE A 80 2.13 8.47 -14.15
C PHE A 80 3.44 7.88 -14.69
N VAL A 81 3.80 6.67 -14.23
CA VAL A 81 5.15 6.13 -14.44
C VAL A 81 5.45 5.85 -15.91
N LYS A 82 4.47 5.46 -16.72
CA LYS A 82 4.65 5.18 -18.16
C LYS A 82 5.20 6.37 -18.95
N GLU A 83 4.88 7.59 -18.53
CA GLU A 83 5.33 8.85 -19.17
C GLU A 83 6.65 9.39 -18.56
N THR A 84 7.28 8.64 -17.64
CA THR A 84 8.51 9.03 -16.94
C THR A 84 9.56 7.93 -17.06
N SER A 85 10.74 8.12 -16.44
CA SER A 85 11.79 7.10 -16.35
C SER A 85 11.73 6.24 -15.08
N GLY A 86 10.73 6.44 -14.22
CA GLY A 86 10.54 5.68 -13.00
C GLY A 86 10.22 4.20 -13.23
N SER A 87 10.40 3.38 -12.21
CA SER A 87 10.11 1.95 -12.22
C SER A 87 9.32 1.51 -10.98
N ILE A 88 8.58 0.43 -11.11
CA ILE A 88 7.79 -0.18 -10.02
C ILE A 88 8.19 -1.64 -9.87
N VAL A 89 8.45 -2.06 -8.63
CA VAL A 89 8.65 -3.46 -8.26
C VAL A 89 7.57 -3.87 -7.27
N GLY A 90 6.72 -4.80 -7.66
CA GLY A 90 5.73 -5.44 -6.78
C GLY A 90 6.32 -6.64 -6.05
N ILE A 91 6.15 -6.71 -4.73
CA ILE A 91 6.55 -7.83 -3.88
C ILE A 91 5.30 -8.54 -3.40
N GLU A 92 5.23 -9.84 -3.64
CA GLU A 92 4.08 -10.68 -3.23
C GLU A 92 4.55 -12.10 -2.90
N THR A 93 3.98 -12.68 -1.84
CA THR A 93 4.31 -14.03 -1.37
C THR A 93 3.57 -15.14 -2.12
N ARG A 94 2.50 -14.81 -2.82
CA ARG A 94 1.69 -15.77 -3.59
C ARG A 94 2.17 -15.83 -5.03
N SER A 95 2.80 -16.93 -5.40
CA SER A 95 3.40 -17.12 -6.73
C SER A 95 2.40 -16.93 -7.88
N GLU A 96 1.16 -17.41 -7.72
CA GLU A 96 0.11 -17.29 -8.73
C GLU A 96 -0.24 -15.82 -9.04
N LEU A 97 -0.19 -14.93 -8.04
CA LEU A 97 -0.45 -13.50 -8.24
C LEU A 97 0.75 -12.79 -8.89
N VAL A 98 1.96 -13.21 -8.54
CA VAL A 98 3.19 -12.71 -9.17
C VAL A 98 3.19 -13.05 -10.66
N GLU A 99 2.92 -14.31 -11.02
CA GLU A 99 2.90 -14.76 -12.42
C GLU A 99 1.77 -14.08 -13.21
N HIS A 100 0.59 -13.93 -12.60
CA HIS A 100 -0.51 -13.19 -13.21
C HIS A 100 -0.12 -11.73 -13.49
N SER A 101 0.51 -11.05 -12.53
CA SER A 101 0.92 -9.66 -12.66
C SER A 101 2.05 -9.49 -13.67
N LYS A 102 3.01 -10.43 -13.75
CA LYS A 102 4.04 -10.46 -14.80
C LYS A 102 3.41 -10.58 -16.19
N ALA A 103 2.52 -11.55 -16.38
CA ALA A 103 1.83 -11.73 -17.65
C ALA A 103 1.03 -10.48 -18.06
N LEU A 104 0.38 -9.83 -17.10
CA LEU A 104 -0.38 -8.61 -17.35
C LEU A 104 0.52 -7.45 -17.74
N SER A 105 1.64 -7.22 -17.02
CA SER A 105 2.58 -6.15 -17.36
C SER A 105 3.20 -6.33 -18.74
N GLN A 106 3.53 -7.57 -19.12
CA GLN A 106 4.02 -7.91 -20.46
C GLN A 106 2.95 -7.63 -21.54
N LYS A 107 1.71 -8.09 -21.33
CA LYS A 107 0.59 -7.84 -22.23
C LYS A 107 0.36 -6.35 -22.49
N LEU A 108 0.48 -5.51 -21.44
CA LEU A 108 0.27 -4.07 -21.51
C LEU A 108 1.53 -3.30 -21.91
N LYS A 109 2.66 -3.98 -22.14
CA LYS A 109 3.98 -3.39 -22.44
C LYS A 109 4.45 -2.41 -21.36
N PHE A 110 4.21 -2.74 -20.10
CA PHE A 110 4.68 -2.00 -18.93
C PHE A 110 6.12 -2.43 -18.58
N GLU A 111 7.09 -2.03 -19.42
CA GLU A 111 8.47 -2.55 -19.41
C GLU A 111 9.24 -2.24 -18.12
N ARG A 112 8.90 -1.16 -17.42
CA ARG A 112 9.53 -0.76 -16.16
C ARG A 112 8.71 -1.16 -14.92
N MET A 113 7.87 -2.18 -15.08
CA MET A 113 7.12 -2.80 -14.00
C MET A 113 7.51 -4.27 -13.87
N SER A 114 8.01 -4.66 -12.70
CA SER A 114 8.46 -6.02 -12.42
C SER A 114 7.86 -6.56 -11.12
N PHE A 115 7.91 -7.88 -10.94
CA PHE A 115 7.32 -8.55 -9.78
C PHE A 115 8.27 -9.61 -9.25
N ILE A 116 8.43 -9.66 -7.93
CA ILE A 116 9.28 -10.61 -7.22
C ILE A 116 8.42 -11.44 -6.29
N HIS A 117 8.55 -12.77 -6.41
CA HIS A 117 7.95 -13.73 -5.50
C HIS A 117 8.84 -13.91 -4.28
N CYS A 118 8.56 -13.21 -3.20
CA CYS A 118 9.24 -13.36 -1.93
C CYS A 118 8.43 -12.68 -0.81
N ASP A 119 8.82 -12.94 0.43
CA ASP A 119 8.39 -12.15 1.59
C ASP A 119 9.17 -10.83 1.70
N ILE A 120 8.73 -9.98 2.64
CA ILE A 120 9.32 -8.66 2.84
C ILE A 120 10.77 -8.77 3.31
N ALA A 121 11.06 -9.71 4.21
CA ALA A 121 12.39 -9.89 4.79
C ALA A 121 13.42 -10.31 3.73
N THR A 122 13.07 -11.25 2.85
CA THR A 122 13.96 -11.72 1.78
C THR A 122 14.06 -10.73 0.62
N SER A 123 13.06 -9.86 0.41
CA SER A 123 13.07 -8.85 -0.64
C SER A 123 14.23 -7.86 -0.52
N LYS A 124 14.70 -7.63 0.71
CA LYS A 124 15.84 -6.75 1.01
C LYS A 124 17.09 -7.09 0.20
N ASN A 125 17.33 -8.39 -0.03
CA ASN A 125 18.51 -8.87 -0.77
C ASN A 125 18.37 -8.77 -2.30
N SER A 126 17.14 -8.70 -2.78
CA SER A 126 16.82 -8.69 -4.23
C SER A 126 16.68 -7.29 -4.80
N LEU A 127 16.75 -6.26 -3.98
CA LEU A 127 16.50 -4.87 -4.34
C LEU A 127 17.73 -3.99 -4.06
N PRO A 128 17.89 -2.87 -4.78
CA PRO A 128 18.98 -1.91 -4.55
C PRO A 128 19.02 -1.42 -3.09
N ASN A 129 20.17 -0.94 -2.66
CA ASN A 129 20.35 -0.39 -1.30
C ASN A 129 19.56 0.90 -1.04
N LYS A 130 19.06 1.54 -2.09
CA LYS A 130 18.24 2.73 -1.99
C LYS A 130 16.97 2.57 -2.83
N VAL A 131 15.83 2.82 -2.20
CA VAL A 131 14.51 2.86 -2.80
C VAL A 131 13.95 4.26 -2.59
N ASP A 132 13.25 4.83 -3.58
CA ASP A 132 12.77 6.20 -3.44
C ASP A 132 11.42 6.28 -2.76
N MET A 133 10.53 5.34 -3.06
CA MET A 133 9.23 5.25 -2.41
C MET A 133 8.87 3.80 -2.11
N VAL A 134 8.30 3.58 -0.94
CA VAL A 134 7.69 2.31 -0.53
C VAL A 134 6.20 2.50 -0.39
N THR A 135 5.42 1.60 -0.97
CA THR A 135 3.96 1.55 -0.81
C THR A 135 3.53 0.21 -0.24
N ALA A 136 2.47 0.22 0.58
CA ALA A 136 1.82 -0.99 1.05
C ALA A 136 0.33 -0.71 1.28
N LEU A 137 -0.51 -1.18 0.37
CA LEU A 137 -1.96 -0.97 0.45
C LEU A 137 -2.64 -1.99 1.37
N HIS A 138 -2.12 -3.21 1.46
CA HIS A 138 -2.73 -4.30 2.22
C HIS A 138 -1.71 -5.15 3.00
N ALA A 139 -0.62 -4.55 3.48
CA ALA A 139 0.24 -5.20 4.45
C ALA A 139 -0.45 -5.14 5.82
N CYS A 140 -1.03 -6.28 6.23
CA CYS A 140 -1.85 -6.35 7.45
C CYS A 140 -1.01 -6.74 8.67
N ASP A 141 -1.44 -6.25 9.83
CA ASP A 141 -0.85 -6.55 11.15
C ASP A 141 0.66 -6.25 11.18
N THR A 142 1.48 -7.19 11.61
CA THR A 142 2.95 -7.04 11.69
C THR A 142 3.64 -6.86 10.33
N ALA A 143 3.02 -7.28 9.21
CA ALA A 143 3.58 -7.03 7.89
C ALA A 143 3.72 -5.53 7.57
N THR A 144 2.92 -4.65 8.18
CA THR A 144 3.14 -3.20 8.07
C THR A 144 4.46 -2.79 8.75
N ASP A 145 4.80 -3.41 9.88
CA ASP A 145 6.05 -3.12 10.61
C ASP A 145 7.26 -3.60 9.82
N ASP A 146 7.15 -4.78 9.16
CA ASP A 146 8.18 -5.29 8.25
C ASP A 146 8.41 -4.34 7.06
N VAL A 147 7.34 -3.74 6.51
CA VAL A 147 7.45 -2.73 5.45
C VAL A 147 8.12 -1.45 5.94
N ILE A 148 7.80 -1.00 7.16
CA ILE A 148 8.45 0.16 7.77
C ILE A 148 9.95 -0.12 7.94
N GLU A 149 10.31 -1.27 8.51
CA GLU A 149 11.71 -1.69 8.67
C GLU A 149 12.43 -1.72 7.32
N PHE A 150 11.83 -2.35 6.31
CA PHE A 150 12.36 -2.35 4.94
C PHE A 150 12.61 -0.92 4.42
N GLY A 151 11.63 -0.03 4.57
CA GLY A 151 11.74 1.35 4.11
C GLY A 151 12.87 2.13 4.81
N LEU A 152 13.03 1.92 6.12
CA LEU A 152 14.14 2.51 6.90
C LEU A 152 15.51 1.99 6.44
N GLU A 153 15.67 0.67 6.30
CA GLU A 153 16.91 0.05 5.82
C GLU A 153 17.28 0.47 4.39
N LYS A 154 16.29 0.56 3.49
CA LYS A 154 16.48 1.00 2.11
C LYS A 154 16.53 2.51 1.95
N LYS A 155 16.47 3.26 3.07
CA LYS A 155 16.52 4.73 3.09
C LYS A 155 15.48 5.33 2.16
N ALA A 156 14.28 4.79 2.17
CA ALA A 156 13.18 5.27 1.35
C ALA A 156 12.89 6.74 1.68
N GLN A 157 12.79 7.58 0.66
CA GLN A 157 12.49 9.00 0.87
C GLN A 157 11.02 9.20 1.25
N TYR A 158 10.15 8.34 0.75
CA TYR A 158 8.71 8.38 1.02
C TYR A 158 8.19 6.99 1.34
N MET A 159 7.22 6.93 2.26
CA MET A 159 6.46 5.73 2.57
C MET A 159 4.97 6.05 2.54
N VAL A 160 4.17 5.24 1.84
CA VAL A 160 2.71 5.36 1.78
C VAL A 160 2.11 4.04 2.24
N LEU A 161 1.61 4.04 3.47
CA LEU A 161 1.18 2.83 4.17
C LEU A 161 -0.32 2.91 4.46
N VAL A 162 -1.06 1.85 4.16
CA VAL A 162 -2.49 1.73 4.47
C VAL A 162 -2.70 0.50 5.36
N PRO A 163 -2.48 0.64 6.68
CA PRO A 163 -2.71 -0.44 7.62
C PRO A 163 -4.21 -0.68 7.78
N CYS A 164 -4.70 -1.81 7.29
CA CYS A 164 -6.13 -2.13 7.30
C CYS A 164 -6.57 -2.98 8.51
N CYS A 165 -5.66 -3.68 9.16
CA CYS A 165 -5.92 -4.46 10.37
C CYS A 165 -4.66 -4.57 11.23
N GLN A 166 -4.83 -4.36 12.53
CA GLN A 166 -3.78 -4.45 13.54
C GLN A 166 -4.36 -5.22 14.72
N ALA A 167 -3.83 -6.39 14.98
CA ALA A 167 -4.35 -7.27 16.02
C ALA A 167 -3.36 -7.53 17.17
N GLU A 168 -2.07 -7.30 16.96
CA GLU A 168 -1.03 -7.69 17.90
C GLU A 168 -1.15 -6.99 19.26
N VAL A 169 -1.23 -5.66 19.27
CA VAL A 169 -1.38 -4.90 20.54
C VAL A 169 -2.70 -5.24 21.22
N ALA A 170 -3.79 -5.35 20.46
CA ALA A 170 -5.09 -5.77 21.01
C ALA A 170 -5.02 -7.18 21.64
N LYS A 171 -4.30 -8.11 21.02
CA LYS A 171 -4.06 -9.46 21.54
C LYS A 171 -3.27 -9.41 22.84
N TYR A 172 -2.19 -8.62 22.89
CA TYR A 172 -1.39 -8.42 24.09
C TYR A 172 -2.21 -7.82 25.24
N LEU A 173 -2.97 -6.77 24.99
CA LEU A 173 -3.85 -6.13 25.97
C LEU A 173 -4.91 -7.11 26.49
N LYS A 174 -5.48 -7.95 25.62
CA LYS A 174 -6.44 -8.98 26.02
C LYS A 174 -5.80 -10.04 26.94
N GLN A 175 -4.58 -10.47 26.68
CA GLN A 175 -3.85 -11.44 27.51
C GLN A 175 -3.55 -10.88 28.90
N ASN A 176 -3.26 -9.58 29.02
CA ASN A 176 -2.92 -8.90 30.26
C ASN A 176 -4.12 -8.19 30.94
N LYS A 177 -5.35 -8.55 30.55
CA LYS A 177 -6.60 -7.90 30.97
C LYS A 177 -6.74 -7.81 32.51
N ALA A 178 -6.32 -8.83 33.25
CA ALA A 178 -6.45 -8.88 34.72
C ALA A 178 -5.67 -7.75 35.41
N GLN A 179 -4.49 -7.39 34.91
CA GLN A 179 -3.70 -6.25 35.40
C GLN A 179 -4.32 -4.92 34.95
N SER A 180 -4.71 -4.83 33.70
CA SER A 180 -5.28 -3.61 33.08
C SER A 180 -6.60 -3.19 33.71
N LEU A 181 -7.39 -4.12 34.25
CA LEU A 181 -8.68 -3.82 34.89
C LEU A 181 -8.57 -3.10 36.26
N LYS A 182 -7.37 -2.99 36.81
CA LYS A 182 -7.09 -2.23 38.04
C LYS A 182 -6.69 -0.75 37.79
N GLU A 183 -6.51 -0.42 36.53
CA GLU A 183 -6.05 0.89 36.09
C GLU A 183 -7.22 1.84 35.76
N PRO A 184 -7.00 3.17 35.77
CA PRO A 184 -8.04 4.16 35.45
C PRO A 184 -8.72 3.96 34.09
N LEU A 185 -8.02 3.34 33.14
CA LEU A 185 -8.52 3.08 31.78
C LEU A 185 -9.14 1.67 31.62
N ALA A 186 -9.50 1.03 32.74
CA ALA A 186 -10.03 -0.35 32.75
C ALA A 186 -11.23 -0.57 31.81
N GLU A 187 -12.05 0.43 31.64
CA GLU A 187 -13.24 0.34 30.76
C GLU A 187 -12.87 0.14 29.29
N LEU A 188 -11.73 0.65 28.83
CA LEU A 188 -11.24 0.42 27.46
C LEU A 188 -10.91 -1.05 27.19
N TRP A 189 -10.60 -1.81 28.25
CA TRP A 189 -10.22 -3.23 28.16
C TRP A 189 -11.38 -4.19 28.50
N ARG A 190 -12.47 -3.66 29.04
CA ARG A 190 -13.61 -4.49 29.47
C ARG A 190 -14.28 -5.21 28.31
N HIS A 191 -14.47 -4.53 27.21
CA HIS A 191 -15.15 -5.04 26.01
C HIS A 191 -14.17 -5.29 24.87
N GLY A 192 -14.32 -6.44 24.18
CA GLY A 192 -13.42 -6.84 23.10
C GLY A 192 -13.36 -5.86 21.93
N ILE A 193 -14.47 -5.17 21.65
CA ILE A 193 -14.50 -4.16 20.61
C ILE A 193 -13.62 -2.95 20.96
N HIS A 194 -13.72 -2.44 22.19
CA HIS A 194 -12.90 -1.32 22.63
C HIS A 194 -11.42 -1.69 22.67
N THR A 195 -11.09 -2.90 23.15
CA THR A 195 -9.70 -3.41 23.15
C THR A 195 -9.12 -3.46 21.74
N ARG A 196 -9.90 -3.93 20.75
CA ARG A 196 -9.48 -4.00 19.36
C ARG A 196 -9.23 -2.62 18.77
N GLU A 197 -10.20 -1.72 18.90
CA GLU A 197 -10.10 -0.35 18.35
C GLU A 197 -8.95 0.41 18.99
N MET A 198 -8.84 0.39 20.32
CA MET A 198 -7.74 1.06 21.02
C MET A 198 -6.38 0.44 20.69
N GLY A 199 -6.30 -0.90 20.61
CA GLY A 199 -5.07 -1.57 20.19
C GLY A 199 -4.64 -1.18 18.77
N SER A 200 -5.59 -1.07 17.85
CA SER A 200 -5.34 -0.61 16.48
C SER A 200 -4.84 0.83 16.44
N HIS A 201 -5.50 1.74 17.16
CA HIS A 201 -5.06 3.14 17.26
C HIS A 201 -3.67 3.26 17.87
N LEU A 202 -3.42 2.56 18.99
CA LEU A 202 -2.13 2.58 19.67
C LEU A 202 -1.00 2.08 18.76
N THR A 203 -1.22 0.99 18.01
CA THR A 203 -0.26 0.50 17.03
C THR A 203 0.10 1.57 16.01
N ASN A 204 -0.89 2.26 15.45
CA ASN A 204 -0.63 3.30 14.45
C ASN A 204 0.08 4.52 15.06
N VAL A 205 -0.25 4.92 16.29
CA VAL A 205 0.48 5.99 17.00
C VAL A 205 1.94 5.62 17.20
N LEU A 206 2.23 4.38 17.63
CA LEU A 206 3.61 3.92 17.83
C LEU A 206 4.40 3.90 16.51
N ARG A 207 3.78 3.50 15.40
CA ARG A 207 4.38 3.55 14.06
C ARG A 207 4.71 4.99 13.64
N CYS A 208 3.80 5.93 13.87
CA CYS A 208 4.05 7.34 13.60
C CYS A 208 5.25 7.87 14.41
N LEU A 209 5.26 7.64 15.72
CA LEU A 209 6.36 8.06 16.59
C LEU A 209 7.70 7.44 16.20
N LEU A 210 7.70 6.16 15.80
CA LEU A 210 8.90 5.49 15.27
C LEU A 210 9.42 6.21 14.02
N LEU A 211 8.55 6.46 13.04
CA LEU A 211 8.94 7.13 11.80
C LEU A 211 9.42 8.56 12.05
N GLU A 212 8.76 9.32 12.91
CA GLU A 212 9.19 10.66 13.32
C GLU A 212 10.57 10.63 14.00
N SER A 213 10.83 9.64 14.86
CA SER A 213 12.13 9.45 15.51
C SER A 213 13.26 9.17 14.50
N GLN A 214 12.92 8.64 13.32
CA GLN A 214 13.84 8.39 12.21
C GLN A 214 13.92 9.58 11.22
N GLY A 215 13.30 10.72 11.56
CA GLY A 215 13.36 11.96 10.78
C GLY A 215 12.33 12.08 9.67
N TYR A 216 11.31 11.21 9.62
CA TYR A 216 10.20 11.36 8.68
C TYR A 216 9.20 12.40 9.18
N GLN A 217 8.63 13.16 8.26
CA GLN A 217 7.42 13.94 8.51
C GLN A 217 6.21 13.03 8.25
N VAL A 218 5.43 12.74 9.28
CA VAL A 218 4.29 11.82 9.20
C VAL A 218 2.99 12.61 9.03
N ASN A 219 2.18 12.19 8.06
CA ASN A 219 0.82 12.67 7.86
C ASN A 219 -0.15 11.51 7.97
N VAL A 220 -1.12 11.61 8.84
CA VAL A 220 -2.17 10.60 9.04
C VAL A 220 -3.47 11.12 8.45
N THR A 221 -4.09 10.32 7.57
CA THR A 221 -5.35 10.67 6.94
C THR A 221 -6.24 9.45 6.80
N GLU A 222 -7.51 9.67 6.57
CA GLU A 222 -8.48 8.60 6.34
C GLU A 222 -8.55 8.26 4.86
N LEU A 223 -8.56 6.95 4.55
CA LEU A 223 -8.78 6.45 3.19
C LEU A 223 -10.29 6.21 3.00
N VAL A 224 -10.91 6.99 2.14
CA VAL A 224 -12.37 6.96 1.87
C VAL A 224 -12.69 6.05 0.70
#